data_267e89dc379934583e50340e7ee6846a
#
_entry.id   267e89dc379934583e50340e7ee6846a
#
_cell.length_a   1.000
_cell.length_b   1.000
_cell.length_c   1.000
_cell.angle_alpha   90.00
_cell.angle_beta   90.00
_cell.angle_gamma   90.00
#
_symmetry.space_group_name_H-M   'P 1'
#
loop_
_entity.id
_entity.type
_entity.pdbx_description
1 polymer ?
#
loop_
_entity_poly.entity_id
_entity_poly.type
_entity_poly.pdbx_seq_one_letter_code
_entity_poly.pdbx_strand_id
1 'polypeptide(L)'
;VGKLQVTGWGNTRRITIIINDMKKTKIVATISDKRCEVEFLEKLYRAGMNVVRLNTAHQDMEQALKVVENVRKVSDNIAILIDTKGPEVRTMLMDEPMHVDRGETIYLTGDPELKMEGKLIHVSYPYFAEDIKVGDKVLVDDGDVELVVVEKKDHYLEMMVTNEAVIKNRKSVNVPGASLKLKSLSDKDRAFIDFAIDNNLDFIAHSFVRNKEDVMAIQAILDARGSKIKVIAKIENQEGVDNIDEILDYAYGVMVARGDLGIEIEAEKIPKIQRYIVKKCIESKKPVIIATQMLHTMIEHPRPTRAEISDIANAVYMGTDAIMLSGETAYGAYPEEAVTVMREVAEENEGTVPPDAGRSLVRINNEITAALARSAVKTALMLPIKAIVVDTLSGRTARYLSAFRSDLPVYARCYNERVMRELALSFGVYPYYTEKPMSRDEFMNDLPEMLMQNGIKADDYVVVVGGSFGHGKGASFIEVCKIGEIR
;
A
#
# COMPACT_ATOMS: atom_id res chain seq x y z
N VAL A 1 14.33 11.52 -28.84
CA VAL A 1 15.74 11.84 -28.54
C VAL A 1 15.87 13.34 -28.58
N GLY A 2 15.79 14.05 -27.47
CA GLY A 2 15.99 15.49 -27.36
C GLY A 2 16.66 15.82 -26.03
N LYS A 3 17.96 16.05 -26.07
CA LYS A 3 18.72 16.62 -24.94
C LYS A 3 18.30 18.07 -24.75
N LEU A 4 17.82 18.43 -23.57
CA LEU A 4 17.69 19.83 -23.15
C LEU A 4 18.80 20.16 -22.16
N GLN A 5 19.62 21.15 -22.52
CA GLN A 5 20.67 21.73 -21.70
C GLN A 5 20.04 22.55 -20.56
N VAL A 6 20.63 22.40 -19.38
CA VAL A 6 20.33 23.22 -18.20
C VAL A 6 21.16 24.49 -18.26
N THR A 7 20.50 25.65 -18.32
CA THR A 7 21.14 26.95 -18.00
C THR A 7 20.39 27.55 -16.80
N GLY A 8 21.14 27.83 -15.74
CA GLY A 8 20.59 28.32 -14.47
C GLY A 8 20.13 29.77 -14.52
N TRP A 9 19.29 30.10 -13.56
CA TRP A 9 19.17 31.31 -12.70
C TRP A 9 17.74 31.39 -12.13
N GLY A 10 17.62 31.49 -10.85
CA GLY A 10 16.39 31.80 -10.13
C GLY A 10 15.71 30.58 -9.44
N ASN A 11 15.45 30.72 -8.14
CA ASN A 11 14.86 29.76 -7.20
C ASN A 11 13.40 29.39 -7.51
N THR A 12 13.10 28.89 -8.70
CA THR A 12 11.85 28.18 -9.03
C THR A 12 12.24 26.75 -9.37
N ARG A 13 12.06 25.83 -8.42
CA ARG A 13 12.14 24.39 -8.69
C ARG A 13 11.14 24.09 -9.81
N ARG A 14 11.63 23.95 -11.04
CA ARG A 14 10.79 23.56 -12.19
C ARG A 14 10.23 22.19 -11.93
N ILE A 15 8.93 22.09 -11.81
CA ILE A 15 8.18 20.85 -11.72
C ILE A 15 8.17 20.24 -13.12
N THR A 16 9.14 19.39 -13.40
CA THR A 16 9.07 18.53 -14.58
C THR A 16 8.32 17.27 -14.15
N ILE A 17 7.00 17.26 -14.33
CA ILE A 17 6.27 16.01 -14.34
C ILE A 17 6.75 15.28 -15.58
N ILE A 18 7.50 14.20 -15.41
CA ILE A 18 7.99 13.41 -16.54
C ILE A 18 6.78 12.65 -17.11
N ILE A 19 6.32 13.09 -18.29
CA ILE A 19 5.13 12.56 -19.00
C ILE A 19 5.26 11.09 -19.42
N ASN A 20 6.32 10.40 -19.06
CA ASN A 20 6.46 8.96 -19.38
C ASN A 20 5.62 8.04 -18.49
N ASP A 21 4.88 8.57 -17.52
CA ASP A 21 4.09 7.76 -16.60
C ASP A 21 2.61 8.15 -16.65
N MET A 22 1.92 7.71 -17.70
CA MET A 22 0.47 7.90 -17.85
C MET A 22 -0.35 6.83 -17.11
N LYS A 23 0.30 5.86 -16.45
CA LYS A 23 -0.41 4.81 -15.71
C LYS A 23 -1.18 5.38 -14.52
N LYS A 24 -2.41 4.95 -14.37
CA LYS A 24 -3.30 5.35 -13.27
C LYS A 24 -3.04 4.55 -12.01
N THR A 25 -2.77 3.24 -12.14
CA THR A 25 -2.42 2.32 -11.05
C THR A 25 -1.01 2.61 -10.56
N LYS A 26 -0.84 2.86 -9.28
CA LYS A 26 0.45 3.23 -8.69
C LYS A 26 1.31 2.01 -8.42
N ILE A 27 2.63 2.18 -8.38
CA ILE A 27 3.59 1.12 -8.09
C ILE A 27 4.30 1.42 -6.77
N VAL A 28 4.21 0.46 -5.85
CA VAL A 28 4.97 0.43 -4.60
C VAL A 28 6.14 -0.54 -4.78
N ALA A 29 7.37 -0.08 -4.58
CA ALA A 29 8.56 -0.91 -4.67
C ALA A 29 9.26 -1.03 -3.31
N THR A 30 9.56 -2.25 -2.89
CA THR A 30 10.34 -2.49 -1.67
C THR A 30 11.82 -2.28 -1.94
N ILE A 31 12.46 -1.46 -1.13
CA ILE A 31 13.88 -1.13 -1.26
C ILE A 31 14.64 -1.60 -0.02
N SER A 32 15.78 -2.26 -0.22
CA SER A 32 16.71 -2.62 0.85
C SER A 32 17.92 -1.67 0.85
N ASP A 33 18.58 -1.56 2.02
CA ASP A 33 19.82 -0.81 2.20
C ASP A 33 20.99 -1.31 1.34
N LYS A 34 20.94 -2.59 0.92
CA LYS A 34 21.96 -3.23 0.08
C LYS A 34 21.98 -2.69 -1.35
N ARG A 35 20.87 -2.12 -1.80
CA ARG A 35 20.70 -1.62 -3.15
C ARG A 35 19.76 -0.39 -3.14
N CYS A 36 20.31 0.74 -2.71
CA CYS A 36 19.56 1.99 -2.54
C CYS A 36 20.32 3.22 -3.04
N GLU A 37 21.29 3.05 -3.93
CA GLU A 37 22.05 4.14 -4.53
C GLU A 37 21.09 5.07 -5.30
N VAL A 38 21.40 6.36 -5.31
CA VAL A 38 20.55 7.39 -5.95
C VAL A 38 20.29 7.04 -7.41
N GLU A 39 21.32 6.61 -8.16
CA GLU A 39 21.18 6.21 -9.57
C GLU A 39 20.25 5.03 -9.77
N PHE A 40 20.27 4.05 -8.85
CA PHE A 40 19.36 2.91 -8.89
C PHE A 40 17.92 3.34 -8.63
N LEU A 41 17.71 4.16 -7.61
CA LEU A 41 16.39 4.69 -7.26
C LEU A 41 15.83 5.57 -8.39
N GLU A 42 16.68 6.39 -9.06
CA GLU A 42 16.27 7.15 -10.24
C GLU A 42 15.78 6.25 -11.38
N LYS A 43 16.46 5.12 -11.64
CA LYS A 43 16.03 4.15 -12.66
C LYS A 43 14.64 3.58 -12.33
N LEU A 44 14.41 3.15 -11.09
CA LEU A 44 13.11 2.64 -10.67
C LEU A 44 12.02 3.73 -10.74
N TYR A 45 12.35 4.97 -10.36
CA TYR A 45 11.42 6.09 -10.46
C TYR A 45 11.04 6.38 -11.92
N ARG A 46 12.02 6.39 -12.83
CA ARG A 46 11.78 6.54 -14.28
C ARG A 46 11.04 5.34 -14.89
N ALA A 47 11.25 4.14 -14.35
CA ALA A 47 10.51 2.95 -14.74
C ALA A 47 9.03 2.97 -14.29
N GLY A 48 8.67 3.83 -13.31
CA GLY A 48 7.29 4.06 -12.90
C GLY A 48 6.98 3.84 -11.40
N MET A 49 7.99 3.71 -10.54
CA MET A 49 7.80 3.62 -9.09
C MET A 49 7.23 4.93 -8.53
N ASN A 50 6.20 4.85 -7.71
CA ASN A 50 5.55 6.00 -7.05
C ASN A 50 5.82 6.04 -5.54
N VAL A 51 5.96 4.88 -4.91
CA VAL A 51 6.13 4.75 -3.45
C VAL A 51 7.26 3.77 -3.15
N VAL A 52 8.15 4.16 -2.24
CA VAL A 52 9.16 3.27 -1.67
C VAL A 52 8.62 2.64 -0.40
N ARG A 53 8.69 1.30 -0.30
CA ARG A 53 8.39 0.56 0.93
C ARG A 53 9.67 0.13 1.62
N LEU A 54 9.76 0.37 2.93
CA LEU A 54 10.82 -0.11 3.83
C LEU A 54 10.26 -1.23 4.70
N ASN A 55 10.84 -2.42 4.61
CA ASN A 55 10.40 -3.57 5.41
C ASN A 55 11.23 -3.67 6.70
N THR A 56 10.63 -3.26 7.83
CA THR A 56 11.30 -3.22 9.13
C THR A 56 11.61 -4.59 9.72
N ALA A 57 11.01 -5.66 9.19
CA ALA A 57 11.36 -7.01 9.62
C ALA A 57 12.83 -7.33 9.31
N HIS A 58 13.38 -6.78 8.22
CA HIS A 58 14.71 -7.11 7.69
C HIS A 58 15.73 -5.96 7.75
N GLN A 59 15.30 -4.77 8.16
CA GLN A 59 16.17 -3.58 8.25
C GLN A 59 16.25 -3.09 9.69
N ASP A 60 17.37 -2.49 10.05
CA ASP A 60 17.52 -1.64 11.22
C ASP A 60 17.29 -0.15 10.85
N MET A 61 17.36 0.74 11.85
CA MET A 61 17.06 2.16 11.65
C MET A 61 18.12 2.89 10.82
N GLU A 62 19.39 2.52 10.96
CA GLU A 62 20.49 3.14 10.21
C GLU A 62 20.37 2.79 8.72
N GLN A 63 20.10 1.52 8.43
CA GLN A 63 19.82 1.04 7.07
C GLN A 63 18.61 1.75 6.46
N ALA A 64 17.52 1.86 7.22
CA ALA A 64 16.33 2.56 6.77
C ALA A 64 16.58 4.05 6.50
N LEU A 65 17.34 4.73 7.35
CA LEU A 65 17.70 6.14 7.19
C LEU A 65 18.50 6.38 5.90
N LYS A 66 19.45 5.53 5.58
CA LYS A 66 20.22 5.59 4.33
C LYS A 66 19.30 5.56 3.11
N VAL A 67 18.30 4.68 3.11
CA VAL A 67 17.32 4.62 2.01
C VAL A 67 16.49 5.90 1.94
N VAL A 68 15.97 6.37 3.07
CA VAL A 68 15.16 7.60 3.15
C VAL A 68 15.91 8.79 2.57
N GLU A 69 17.17 9.00 2.99
CA GLU A 69 18.01 10.11 2.51
C GLU A 69 18.24 10.04 0.99
N ASN A 70 18.49 8.85 0.46
CA ASN A 70 18.73 8.67 -0.96
C ASN A 70 17.45 8.86 -1.80
N VAL A 71 16.29 8.39 -1.31
CA VAL A 71 15.00 8.65 -1.96
C VAL A 71 14.71 10.16 -2.05
N ARG A 72 14.99 10.91 -0.99
CA ARG A 72 14.79 12.37 -0.97
C ARG A 72 15.75 13.12 -1.92
N LYS A 73 16.93 12.57 -2.22
CA LYS A 73 17.84 13.11 -3.26
C LYS A 73 17.29 12.89 -4.67
N VAL A 74 16.53 11.81 -4.90
CA VAL A 74 15.92 11.52 -6.22
C VAL A 74 14.73 12.44 -6.47
N SER A 75 13.75 12.47 -5.58
CA SER A 75 12.54 13.28 -5.77
C SER A 75 11.73 13.46 -4.50
N ASP A 76 11.22 14.67 -4.30
CA ASP A 76 10.24 14.98 -3.24
C ASP A 76 8.85 14.38 -3.53
N ASN A 77 8.58 13.91 -4.74
CA ASN A 77 7.30 13.31 -5.13
C ASN A 77 7.18 11.84 -4.70
N ILE A 78 8.30 11.16 -4.43
CA ILE A 78 8.28 9.76 -4.01
C ILE A 78 7.79 9.69 -2.56
N ALA A 79 6.68 9.02 -2.33
CA ALA A 79 6.23 8.74 -0.98
C ALA A 79 7.02 7.58 -0.35
N ILE A 80 7.17 7.62 0.98
CA ILE A 80 7.87 6.56 1.72
C ILE A 80 6.89 5.92 2.70
N LEU A 81 6.76 4.60 2.58
CA LEU A 81 5.95 3.74 3.41
C LEU A 81 6.85 2.84 4.24
N ILE A 82 6.72 2.91 5.57
CA ILE A 82 7.36 1.97 6.48
C ILE A 82 6.38 0.86 6.83
N ASP A 83 6.83 -0.40 6.73
CA ASP A 83 6.00 -1.58 6.97
C ASP A 83 6.44 -2.23 8.29
N THR A 84 5.54 -2.24 9.30
CA THR A 84 5.83 -2.81 10.62
C THR A 84 5.95 -4.32 10.52
N LYS A 85 6.75 -4.90 11.44
CA LYS A 85 6.86 -6.35 11.50
C LYS A 85 5.56 -6.98 12.00
N GLY A 86 4.89 -6.34 12.96
CA GLY A 86 3.72 -6.85 13.62
C GLY A 86 3.98 -8.01 14.59
N PRO A 87 2.95 -8.46 15.31
CA PRO A 87 3.05 -9.55 16.25
C PRO A 87 2.99 -10.90 15.53
N GLU A 88 4.06 -11.65 15.56
CA GLU A 88 4.14 -13.02 15.04
C GLU A 88 4.42 -14.03 16.15
N VAL A 89 3.76 -15.17 16.08
CA VAL A 89 4.18 -16.34 16.86
C VAL A 89 5.24 -17.08 16.06
N ARG A 90 6.33 -17.46 16.73
CA ARG A 90 7.45 -18.18 16.11
C ARG A 90 7.91 -19.35 16.95
N THR A 91 8.44 -20.40 16.31
CA THR A 91 9.17 -21.45 17.01
C THR A 91 10.39 -20.84 17.70
N MET A 92 10.65 -21.26 18.93
CA MET A 92 11.82 -20.85 19.69
C MET A 92 13.08 -21.64 19.26
N LEU A 93 14.19 -21.38 19.93
CA LEU A 93 15.44 -22.09 19.63
C LEU A 93 15.35 -23.55 20.06
N MET A 94 15.75 -24.43 19.17
CA MET A 94 15.95 -25.87 19.38
C MET A 94 17.41 -26.17 19.08
N ASP A 95 17.96 -27.20 19.72
CA ASP A 95 19.36 -27.59 19.52
C ASP A 95 19.61 -28.08 18.08
N GLU A 96 18.65 -28.83 17.52
CA GLU A 96 18.69 -29.34 16.15
C GLU A 96 17.32 -29.20 15.46
N PRO A 97 17.26 -29.11 14.12
CA PRO A 97 16.02 -29.17 13.38
C PRO A 97 15.27 -30.48 13.67
N MET A 98 13.97 -30.42 13.90
CA MET A 98 13.14 -31.55 14.28
C MET A 98 12.46 -32.16 13.06
N HIS A 99 12.83 -33.37 12.69
CA HIS A 99 12.10 -34.18 11.70
C HIS A 99 10.80 -34.71 12.30
N VAL A 100 9.72 -34.58 11.56
CA VAL A 100 8.38 -35.06 11.95
C VAL A 100 7.77 -35.84 10.81
N ASP A 101 7.16 -37.00 11.15
CA ASP A 101 6.52 -37.88 10.19
C ASP A 101 5.00 -37.75 10.25
N ARG A 102 4.33 -38.00 9.14
CA ARG A 102 2.87 -37.99 9.08
C ARG A 102 2.26 -39.01 10.05
N GLY A 103 1.32 -38.56 10.88
CA GLY A 103 0.66 -39.37 11.91
C GLY A 103 1.43 -39.44 13.22
N GLU A 104 2.59 -38.80 13.31
CA GLU A 104 3.34 -38.67 14.55
C GLU A 104 2.65 -37.70 15.50
N THR A 105 2.77 -37.95 16.81
CA THR A 105 2.34 -37.04 17.87
C THR A 105 3.51 -36.20 18.35
N ILE A 106 3.34 -34.88 18.37
CA ILE A 106 4.31 -33.92 18.92
C ILE A 106 3.61 -32.95 19.88
N TYR A 107 4.38 -32.16 20.60
CA TYR A 107 3.85 -31.27 21.63
C TYR A 107 4.27 -29.81 21.33
N LEU A 108 3.34 -28.87 21.49
CA LEU A 108 3.61 -27.43 21.38
C LEU A 108 3.26 -26.70 22.67
N THR A 109 4.14 -25.82 23.11
CA THR A 109 3.94 -25.04 24.34
C THR A 109 4.41 -23.58 24.18
N GLY A 110 3.71 -22.65 24.84
CA GLY A 110 4.17 -21.28 25.07
C GLY A 110 4.95 -21.11 26.38
N ASP A 111 5.02 -22.14 27.23
CA ASP A 111 5.76 -22.10 28.50
C ASP A 111 7.25 -22.42 28.25
N PRO A 112 8.18 -21.46 28.42
CA PRO A 112 9.58 -21.68 28.13
C PRO A 112 10.30 -22.64 29.10
N GLU A 113 9.70 -22.87 30.27
CA GLU A 113 10.28 -23.73 31.32
C GLU A 113 9.76 -25.17 31.25
N LEU A 114 8.74 -25.44 30.46
CA LEU A 114 8.18 -26.80 30.36
C LEU A 114 9.18 -27.74 29.73
N LYS A 115 9.40 -28.89 30.41
CA LYS A 115 10.23 -30.01 29.92
C LYS A 115 9.41 -31.30 30.01
N MET A 116 9.43 -32.08 28.95
CA MET A 116 8.77 -33.36 28.91
C MET A 116 9.50 -34.33 27.95
N GLU A 117 9.24 -35.59 28.08
CA GLU A 117 9.69 -36.62 27.15
C GLU A 117 8.92 -36.49 25.81
N GLY A 118 9.63 -36.65 24.68
CA GLY A 118 9.04 -36.56 23.34
C GLY A 118 9.46 -35.32 22.57
N LYS A 119 8.86 -35.13 21.41
CA LYS A 119 9.13 -33.99 20.52
C LYS A 119 8.35 -32.76 20.98
N LEU A 120 8.98 -31.94 21.81
CA LEU A 120 8.41 -30.69 22.32
C LEU A 120 8.96 -29.48 21.56
N ILE A 121 8.06 -28.62 21.10
CA ILE A 121 8.38 -27.36 20.43
C ILE A 121 7.88 -26.22 21.30
N HIS A 122 8.77 -25.29 21.63
CA HIS A 122 8.42 -24.05 22.28
C HIS A 122 8.08 -22.99 21.24
N VAL A 123 7.02 -22.22 21.50
CA VAL A 123 6.63 -21.07 20.68
C VAL A 123 6.72 -19.76 21.47
N SER A 124 6.86 -18.66 20.79
CA SER A 124 7.10 -17.34 21.40
C SER A 124 5.88 -16.72 22.10
N TYR A 125 4.70 -17.33 21.99
CA TYR A 125 3.46 -16.83 22.59
C TYR A 125 3.10 -17.60 23.87
N PRO A 126 3.19 -16.98 25.06
CA PRO A 126 3.01 -17.69 26.33
C PRO A 126 1.63 -18.30 26.53
N TYR A 127 0.57 -17.69 26.00
CA TYR A 127 -0.81 -18.15 26.14
C TYR A 127 -1.24 -19.11 25.01
N PHE A 128 -0.28 -19.70 24.28
CA PHE A 128 -0.54 -20.54 23.12
C PHE A 128 -1.50 -21.70 23.42
N ALA A 129 -1.26 -22.43 24.52
CA ALA A 129 -2.13 -23.53 24.92
C ALA A 129 -3.51 -23.04 25.41
N GLU A 130 -3.61 -21.79 25.92
CA GLU A 130 -4.88 -21.25 26.44
C GLU A 130 -5.84 -20.83 25.33
N ASP A 131 -5.34 -20.16 24.29
CA ASP A 131 -6.16 -19.53 23.26
C ASP A 131 -6.58 -20.50 22.14
N ILE A 132 -5.89 -21.65 21.98
CA ILE A 132 -6.13 -22.60 20.89
C ILE A 132 -7.05 -23.75 21.37
N LYS A 133 -7.85 -24.29 20.45
CA LYS A 133 -8.85 -25.32 20.71
C LYS A 133 -8.48 -26.66 20.07
N VAL A 134 -9.02 -27.75 20.63
CA VAL A 134 -8.96 -29.07 19.99
C VAL A 134 -9.63 -28.99 18.61
N GLY A 135 -8.96 -29.54 17.60
CA GLY A 135 -9.38 -29.52 16.21
C GLY A 135 -8.83 -28.33 15.40
N ASP A 136 -8.27 -27.32 16.05
CA ASP A 136 -7.62 -26.20 15.32
C ASP A 136 -6.40 -26.72 14.55
N LYS A 137 -6.17 -26.15 13.37
CA LYS A 137 -4.95 -26.35 12.59
C LYS A 137 -3.88 -25.38 13.05
N VAL A 138 -2.64 -25.86 13.11
CA VAL A 138 -1.45 -25.07 13.37
C VAL A 138 -0.50 -25.24 12.19
N LEU A 139 -0.14 -24.14 11.56
CA LEU A 139 0.74 -24.09 10.40
C LEU A 139 2.10 -23.54 10.82
N VAL A 140 3.18 -24.26 10.51
CA VAL A 140 4.55 -23.85 10.82
C VAL A 140 5.32 -23.64 9.51
N ASP A 141 6.23 -22.64 9.47
CA ASP A 141 7.04 -22.30 8.31
C ASP A 141 6.17 -21.98 7.07
N ASP A 142 5.28 -21.00 7.23
CA ASP A 142 4.35 -20.53 6.18
C ASP A 142 3.44 -21.62 5.58
N GLY A 143 3.18 -22.68 6.37
CA GLY A 143 2.32 -23.80 6.00
C GLY A 143 3.06 -25.02 5.45
N ASP A 144 4.39 -25.02 5.43
CA ASP A 144 5.18 -26.19 5.06
C ASP A 144 4.94 -27.39 6.01
N VAL A 145 4.59 -27.11 7.26
CA VAL A 145 4.21 -28.10 8.26
C VAL A 145 2.80 -27.84 8.74
N GLU A 146 1.91 -28.80 8.56
CA GLU A 146 0.54 -28.75 9.07
C GLU A 146 0.37 -29.72 10.26
N LEU A 147 -0.15 -29.17 11.35
CA LEU A 147 -0.44 -29.88 12.59
C LEU A 147 -1.92 -29.68 12.95
N VAL A 148 -2.51 -30.66 13.62
CA VAL A 148 -3.88 -30.59 14.17
C VAL A 148 -3.85 -30.85 15.66
N VAL A 149 -4.52 -29.99 16.43
CA VAL A 149 -4.64 -30.16 17.89
C VAL A 149 -5.54 -31.36 18.19
N VAL A 150 -4.99 -32.41 18.80
CA VAL A 150 -5.75 -33.61 19.19
C VAL A 150 -6.16 -33.59 20.66
N GLU A 151 -5.32 -33.00 21.53
CA GLU A 151 -5.65 -32.80 22.93
C GLU A 151 -5.07 -31.47 23.46
N LYS A 152 -5.78 -30.88 24.40
CA LYS A 152 -5.36 -29.64 25.08
C LYS A 152 -5.12 -29.92 26.55
N LYS A 153 -3.93 -29.58 27.05
CA LYS A 153 -3.55 -29.62 28.45
C LYS A 153 -3.33 -28.20 28.99
N ASP A 154 -3.14 -28.06 30.28
CA ASP A 154 -3.00 -26.74 30.94
C ASP A 154 -1.84 -25.92 30.37
N HIS A 155 -0.71 -26.53 30.02
CA HIS A 155 0.53 -25.86 29.59
C HIS A 155 0.99 -26.23 28.19
N TYR A 156 0.36 -27.21 27.51
CA TYR A 156 0.76 -27.63 26.17
C TYR A 156 -0.41 -28.18 25.36
N LEU A 157 -0.18 -28.25 24.07
CA LEU A 157 -1.07 -28.90 23.12
C LEU A 157 -0.43 -30.16 22.58
N GLU A 158 -1.20 -31.22 22.51
CA GLU A 158 -0.84 -32.44 21.79
C GLU A 158 -1.30 -32.31 20.35
N MET A 159 -0.37 -32.49 19.43
CA MET A 159 -0.55 -32.22 18.00
C MET A 159 -0.33 -33.49 17.19
N MET A 160 -1.19 -33.74 16.22
CA MET A 160 -0.97 -34.75 15.19
C MET A 160 -0.36 -34.10 13.96
N VAL A 161 0.74 -34.61 13.47
CA VAL A 161 1.41 -34.19 12.25
C VAL A 161 0.66 -34.73 11.04
N THR A 162 0.29 -33.83 10.08
CA THR A 162 -0.50 -34.22 8.89
C THR A 162 0.35 -34.48 7.66
N ASN A 163 1.57 -33.93 7.60
CA ASN A 163 2.53 -34.15 6.52
C ASN A 163 3.96 -34.29 7.04
N GLU A 164 4.78 -35.09 6.35
CA GLU A 164 6.21 -35.20 6.64
C GLU A 164 6.94 -33.87 6.39
N ALA A 165 7.76 -33.45 7.36
CA ALA A 165 8.48 -32.18 7.28
C ALA A 165 9.65 -32.07 8.27
N VAL A 166 10.34 -30.89 8.22
CA VAL A 166 11.41 -30.52 9.17
C VAL A 166 11.09 -29.17 9.80
N ILE A 167 10.84 -29.18 11.10
CA ILE A 167 10.59 -27.95 11.86
C ILE A 167 11.93 -27.33 12.28
N LYS A 168 12.12 -26.04 11.95
CA LYS A 168 13.35 -25.28 12.21
C LYS A 168 13.12 -24.17 13.23
N ASN A 169 14.22 -23.58 13.68
CA ASN A 169 14.22 -22.44 14.59
C ASN A 169 13.62 -21.19 13.97
N ARG A 170 12.93 -20.38 14.77
CA ARG A 170 12.42 -19.04 14.42
C ARG A 170 11.47 -19.02 13.22
N LYS A 171 10.77 -20.13 12.98
CA LYS A 171 9.77 -20.23 11.91
C LYS A 171 8.42 -19.69 12.37
N SER A 172 7.65 -19.12 11.44
CA SER A 172 6.29 -18.65 11.68
C SER A 172 5.41 -19.79 12.23
N VAL A 173 4.48 -19.44 13.11
CA VAL A 173 3.45 -20.34 13.64
C VAL A 173 2.12 -19.63 13.51
N ASN A 174 1.28 -20.07 12.59
CA ASN A 174 -0.04 -19.53 12.32
C ASN A 174 -1.12 -20.51 12.78
N VAL A 175 -2.24 -19.97 13.25
CA VAL A 175 -3.39 -20.75 13.67
C VAL A 175 -4.63 -20.17 13.00
N PRO A 176 -4.95 -20.63 11.77
CA PRO A 176 -6.04 -20.11 10.99
C PRO A 176 -7.37 -20.09 11.75
N GLY A 177 -8.00 -18.92 11.81
CA GLY A 177 -9.28 -18.73 12.49
C GLY A 177 -9.22 -18.61 14.01
N ALA A 178 -8.05 -18.77 14.66
CA ALA A 178 -7.90 -18.52 16.08
C ALA A 178 -7.67 -17.04 16.40
N SER A 179 -8.36 -16.51 17.40
CA SER A 179 -8.15 -15.16 17.91
C SER A 179 -7.11 -15.17 19.03
N LEU A 180 -5.85 -14.87 18.67
CA LEU A 180 -4.76 -14.79 19.62
C LEU A 180 -4.72 -13.41 20.29
N LYS A 181 -4.54 -13.35 21.61
CA LYS A 181 -4.44 -12.10 22.39
C LYS A 181 -3.06 -11.43 22.26
N LEU A 182 -2.54 -11.36 21.03
CA LEU A 182 -1.27 -10.70 20.75
C LEU A 182 -1.40 -9.18 20.86
N LYS A 183 -0.36 -8.53 21.42
CA LYS A 183 -0.25 -7.06 21.38
C LYS A 183 -0.08 -6.63 19.93
N SER A 184 -0.83 -5.64 19.47
CA SER A 184 -0.75 -5.19 18.08
C SER A 184 0.61 -4.60 17.67
N LEU A 185 1.37 -4.05 18.63
CA LEU A 185 2.68 -3.43 18.40
C LEU A 185 3.76 -4.05 19.29
N SER A 186 4.85 -4.48 18.67
CA SER A 186 6.09 -4.82 19.37
C SER A 186 6.88 -3.55 19.76
N ASP A 187 7.88 -3.70 20.62
CA ASP A 187 8.80 -2.59 20.96
C ASP A 187 9.59 -2.12 19.74
N LYS A 188 9.95 -3.03 18.84
CA LYS A 188 10.59 -2.70 17.56
C LYS A 188 9.66 -1.85 16.69
N ASP A 189 8.39 -2.19 16.59
CA ASP A 189 7.43 -1.42 15.82
C ASP A 189 7.27 -0.01 16.38
N ARG A 190 7.19 0.14 17.70
CA ARG A 190 7.12 1.46 18.36
C ARG A 190 8.33 2.32 18.03
N ALA A 191 9.52 1.75 18.12
CA ALA A 191 10.76 2.45 17.78
C ALA A 191 10.80 2.87 16.29
N PHE A 192 10.29 2.04 15.37
CA PHE A 192 10.19 2.40 13.96
C PHE A 192 9.07 3.42 13.66
N ILE A 193 7.99 3.45 14.46
CA ILE A 193 6.98 4.51 14.37
C ILE A 193 7.60 5.86 14.77
N ASP A 194 8.38 5.90 15.85
CA ASP A 194 9.11 7.12 16.24
C ASP A 194 10.12 7.53 15.16
N PHE A 195 10.87 6.59 14.60
CA PHE A 195 11.76 6.84 13.47
C PHE A 195 11.00 7.45 12.27
N ALA A 196 9.83 6.92 11.93
CA ALA A 196 9.01 7.45 10.84
C ALA A 196 8.57 8.89 11.09
N ILE A 197 8.21 9.21 12.34
CA ILE A 197 7.82 10.56 12.75
C ILE A 197 9.01 11.53 12.63
N ASP A 198 10.17 11.16 13.17
CA ASP A 198 11.37 12.00 13.22
C ASP A 198 11.93 12.26 11.81
N ASN A 199 11.75 11.31 10.88
CA ASN A 199 12.18 11.45 9.48
C ASN A 199 11.08 11.91 8.53
N ASN A 200 9.94 12.35 9.04
CA ASN A 200 8.82 12.90 8.26
C ASN A 200 8.37 11.98 7.12
N LEU A 201 8.22 10.67 7.39
CA LEU A 201 7.72 9.70 6.43
C LEU A 201 6.22 9.90 6.16
N ASP A 202 5.70 9.23 5.13
CA ASP A 202 4.36 9.51 4.62
C ASP A 202 3.32 8.49 5.09
N PHE A 203 3.71 7.19 5.14
CA PHE A 203 2.83 6.09 5.50
C PHE A 203 3.46 5.12 6.49
N ILE A 204 2.61 4.52 7.34
CA ILE A 204 2.91 3.34 8.13
C ILE A 204 1.93 2.25 7.72
N ALA A 205 2.44 1.14 7.15
CA ALA A 205 1.67 -0.07 6.93
C ALA A 205 1.73 -0.92 8.20
N HIS A 206 0.58 -1.14 8.82
CA HIS A 206 0.45 -1.89 10.07
C HIS A 206 0.11 -3.35 9.79
N SER A 207 0.99 -4.26 10.18
CA SER A 207 0.83 -5.70 9.95
C SER A 207 -0.18 -6.33 10.89
N PHE A 208 -0.87 -7.36 10.39
CA PHE A 208 -1.81 -8.20 11.11
C PHE A 208 -2.96 -7.45 11.77
N VAL A 209 -3.49 -6.43 11.10
CA VAL A 209 -4.66 -5.68 11.61
C VAL A 209 -5.89 -6.57 11.63
N ARG A 210 -6.51 -6.69 12.80
CA ARG A 210 -7.70 -7.50 13.07
C ARG A 210 -8.96 -6.65 13.20
N ASN A 211 -8.82 -5.44 13.75
CA ASN A 211 -9.93 -4.56 14.11
C ASN A 211 -9.48 -3.08 14.12
N LYS A 212 -10.40 -2.18 14.44
CA LYS A 212 -10.09 -0.74 14.54
C LYS A 212 -9.12 -0.40 15.67
N GLU A 213 -9.14 -1.15 16.77
CA GLU A 213 -8.28 -0.94 17.93
C GLU A 213 -6.80 -1.07 17.55
N ASP A 214 -6.47 -2.00 16.68
CA ASP A 214 -5.11 -2.15 16.16
C ASP A 214 -4.68 -0.89 15.36
N VAL A 215 -5.56 -0.33 14.53
CA VAL A 215 -5.29 0.92 13.80
C VAL A 215 -5.15 2.10 14.76
N MET A 216 -6.04 2.18 15.76
CA MET A 216 -6.04 3.25 16.77
C MET A 216 -4.81 3.22 17.66
N ALA A 217 -4.18 2.07 17.87
CA ALA A 217 -2.95 1.94 18.65
C ALA A 217 -1.79 2.74 18.01
N ILE A 218 -1.65 2.72 16.67
CA ILE A 218 -0.69 3.57 15.95
C ILE A 218 -1.16 5.03 15.95
N GLN A 219 -2.45 5.27 15.66
CA GLN A 219 -2.98 6.62 15.58
C GLN A 219 -2.78 7.39 16.90
N ALA A 220 -2.92 6.72 18.06
CA ALA A 220 -2.67 7.34 19.36
C ALA A 220 -1.21 7.81 19.54
N ILE A 221 -0.24 7.06 19.03
CA ILE A 221 1.18 7.48 19.05
C ILE A 221 1.38 8.69 18.14
N LEU A 222 0.81 8.65 16.93
CA LEU A 222 0.90 9.76 15.97
C LEU A 222 0.26 11.05 16.53
N ASP A 223 -0.91 10.93 17.15
CA ASP A 223 -1.63 12.06 17.74
C ASP A 223 -0.85 12.67 18.92
N ALA A 224 -0.29 11.84 19.80
CA ALA A 224 0.53 12.28 20.93
C ALA A 224 1.79 13.06 20.48
N ARG A 225 2.33 12.74 19.30
CA ARG A 225 3.49 13.41 18.67
C ARG A 225 3.08 14.51 17.68
N GLY A 226 1.78 14.78 17.50
CA GLY A 226 1.25 15.74 16.51
C GLY A 226 1.57 15.39 15.05
N SER A 227 1.92 14.12 14.78
CA SER A 227 2.28 13.64 13.46
C SER A 227 1.06 13.53 12.54
N LYS A 228 1.30 13.69 11.23
CA LYS A 228 0.27 13.57 10.17
C LYS A 228 0.47 12.36 9.28
N ILE A 229 1.38 11.47 9.62
CA ILE A 229 1.61 10.19 8.92
C ILE A 229 0.29 9.43 8.81
N LYS A 230 0.10 8.73 7.69
CA LYS A 230 -1.12 7.98 7.40
C LYS A 230 -0.93 6.49 7.67
N VAL A 231 -1.92 5.88 8.31
CA VAL A 231 -1.91 4.45 8.61
C VAL A 231 -2.58 3.67 7.47
N ILE A 232 -1.86 2.69 6.92
CA ILE A 232 -2.36 1.69 5.97
C ILE A 232 -2.55 0.38 6.76
N ALA A 233 -3.77 -0.13 6.82
CA ALA A 233 -4.05 -1.39 7.49
C ALA A 233 -3.72 -2.57 6.55
N LYS A 234 -2.86 -3.50 7.00
CA LYS A 234 -2.59 -4.74 6.26
C LYS A 234 -3.60 -5.80 6.68
N ILE A 235 -4.34 -6.29 5.70
CA ILE A 235 -5.33 -7.36 5.91
C ILE A 235 -4.67 -8.69 5.55
N GLU A 236 -4.39 -9.47 6.58
CA GLU A 236 -3.56 -10.68 6.56
C GLU A 236 -4.23 -11.87 7.25
N ASN A 237 -5.45 -11.70 7.77
CA ASN A 237 -6.20 -12.71 8.52
C ASN A 237 -7.71 -12.57 8.31
N GLN A 238 -8.48 -13.61 8.69
CA GLN A 238 -9.93 -13.62 8.53
C GLN A 238 -10.63 -12.55 9.36
N GLU A 239 -10.16 -12.29 10.59
CA GLU A 239 -10.75 -11.28 11.49
C GLU A 239 -10.67 -9.88 10.84
N GLY A 240 -9.55 -9.52 10.22
CA GLY A 240 -9.39 -8.26 9.48
C GLY A 240 -10.29 -8.16 8.25
N VAL A 241 -10.58 -9.29 7.57
CA VAL A 241 -11.54 -9.33 6.47
C VAL A 241 -12.96 -9.08 6.98
N ASP A 242 -13.35 -9.71 8.07
CA ASP A 242 -14.68 -9.60 8.65
C ASP A 242 -14.94 -8.19 9.20
N ASN A 243 -13.92 -7.56 9.78
CA ASN A 243 -13.97 -6.22 10.38
C ASN A 243 -13.59 -5.09 9.40
N ILE A 244 -13.49 -5.34 8.10
CA ILE A 244 -13.00 -4.36 7.11
C ILE A 244 -13.74 -3.02 7.17
N ASP A 245 -15.03 -3.02 7.43
CA ASP A 245 -15.84 -1.79 7.47
C ASP A 245 -15.43 -0.88 8.63
N GLU A 246 -15.20 -1.42 9.82
CA GLU A 246 -14.74 -0.61 10.96
C GLU A 246 -13.27 -0.20 10.80
N ILE A 247 -12.42 -1.06 10.24
CA ILE A 247 -11.01 -0.73 9.92
C ILE A 247 -10.95 0.47 8.97
N LEU A 248 -11.79 0.50 7.95
CA LEU A 248 -11.86 1.60 6.99
C LEU A 248 -12.34 2.92 7.60
N ASP A 249 -12.99 2.94 8.77
CA ASP A 249 -13.35 4.18 9.44
C ASP A 249 -12.11 4.90 10.01
N TYR A 250 -11.10 4.15 10.42
CA TYR A 250 -9.90 4.67 11.09
C TYR A 250 -8.65 4.66 10.21
N ALA A 251 -8.46 3.66 9.34
CA ALA A 251 -7.31 3.59 8.45
C ALA A 251 -7.41 4.62 7.30
N TYR A 252 -6.26 5.12 6.84
CA TYR A 252 -6.16 5.93 5.63
C TYR A 252 -6.37 5.11 4.37
N GLY A 253 -5.85 3.88 4.34
CA GLY A 253 -5.94 2.94 3.24
C GLY A 253 -5.73 1.51 3.72
N VAL A 254 -5.75 0.57 2.79
CA VAL A 254 -5.60 -0.86 3.08
C VAL A 254 -4.55 -1.48 2.16
N MET A 255 -3.83 -2.48 2.67
CA MET A 255 -2.99 -3.36 1.89
C MET A 255 -3.52 -4.79 2.02
N VAL A 256 -3.84 -5.42 0.89
CA VAL A 256 -4.18 -6.85 0.83
C VAL A 256 -2.86 -7.61 0.66
N ALA A 257 -2.32 -8.16 1.75
CA ALA A 257 -1.07 -8.89 1.77
C ALA A 257 -1.35 -10.39 1.56
N ARG A 258 -1.40 -10.80 0.29
CA ARG A 258 -1.90 -12.12 -0.12
C ARG A 258 -1.04 -13.29 0.35
N GLY A 259 0.25 -13.05 0.60
CA GLY A 259 1.16 -14.07 1.13
C GLY A 259 0.67 -14.57 2.48
N ASP A 260 0.59 -13.66 3.46
CA ASP A 260 0.17 -13.98 4.82
C ASP A 260 -1.32 -14.35 4.88
N LEU A 261 -2.17 -13.63 4.11
CA LEU A 261 -3.60 -13.93 4.02
C LEU A 261 -3.86 -15.35 3.48
N GLY A 262 -3.02 -15.84 2.55
CA GLY A 262 -3.14 -17.19 1.97
C GLY A 262 -2.67 -18.30 2.89
N ILE A 263 -1.98 -17.99 3.99
CA ILE A 263 -1.68 -18.94 5.07
C ILE A 263 -2.91 -19.09 6.00
N GLU A 264 -3.60 -17.98 6.26
CA GLU A 264 -4.74 -17.91 7.17
C GLU A 264 -6.08 -18.32 6.53
N ILE A 265 -6.19 -18.22 5.21
CA ILE A 265 -7.44 -18.44 4.46
C ILE A 265 -7.15 -19.36 3.28
N GLU A 266 -8.08 -20.27 2.99
CA GLU A 266 -7.95 -21.19 1.85
C GLU A 266 -7.77 -20.42 0.53
N ALA A 267 -6.81 -20.87 -0.28
CA ALA A 267 -6.32 -20.19 -1.47
C ALA A 267 -7.45 -19.83 -2.47
N GLU A 268 -8.46 -20.69 -2.62
CA GLU A 268 -9.59 -20.48 -3.51
C GLU A 268 -10.52 -19.33 -3.09
N LYS A 269 -10.45 -18.90 -1.82
CA LYS A 269 -11.24 -17.77 -1.31
C LYS A 269 -10.56 -16.42 -1.54
N ILE A 270 -9.23 -16.39 -1.68
CA ILE A 270 -8.44 -15.17 -1.78
C ILE A 270 -8.92 -14.23 -2.91
N PRO A 271 -9.16 -14.69 -4.16
CA PRO A 271 -9.60 -13.80 -5.23
C PRO A 271 -10.93 -13.10 -4.94
N LYS A 272 -11.87 -13.80 -4.27
CA LYS A 272 -13.17 -13.23 -3.86
C LYS A 272 -12.99 -12.17 -2.78
N ILE A 273 -12.15 -12.46 -1.78
CA ILE A 273 -11.85 -11.54 -0.67
C ILE A 273 -11.13 -10.30 -1.19
N GLN A 274 -10.12 -10.45 -2.04
CA GLN A 274 -9.42 -9.34 -2.67
C GLN A 274 -10.41 -8.40 -3.39
N ARG A 275 -11.29 -8.95 -4.23
CA ARG A 275 -12.33 -8.16 -4.93
C ARG A 275 -13.26 -7.43 -3.96
N TYR A 276 -13.65 -8.08 -2.88
CA TYR A 276 -14.51 -7.51 -1.85
C TYR A 276 -13.83 -6.32 -1.16
N ILE A 277 -12.58 -6.48 -0.71
CA ILE A 277 -11.81 -5.43 -0.04
C ILE A 277 -11.57 -4.25 -0.98
N VAL A 278 -11.15 -4.50 -2.24
CA VAL A 278 -10.94 -3.44 -3.24
C VAL A 278 -12.20 -2.61 -3.43
N LYS A 279 -13.36 -3.27 -3.60
CA LYS A 279 -14.66 -2.58 -3.74
C LYS A 279 -14.95 -1.68 -2.53
N LYS A 280 -14.81 -2.21 -1.31
CA LYS A 280 -15.04 -1.47 -0.05
C LYS A 280 -14.12 -0.25 0.08
N CYS A 281 -12.84 -0.39 -0.28
CA CYS A 281 -11.88 0.70 -0.26
C CYS A 281 -12.25 1.81 -1.24
N ILE A 282 -12.58 1.46 -2.49
CA ILE A 282 -12.97 2.44 -3.52
C ILE A 282 -14.22 3.21 -3.09
N GLU A 283 -15.28 2.51 -2.64
CA GLU A 283 -16.51 3.12 -2.15
C GLU A 283 -16.26 4.06 -0.95
N SER A 284 -15.26 3.76 -0.13
CA SER A 284 -14.84 4.57 1.02
C SER A 284 -13.82 5.67 0.67
N LYS A 285 -13.40 5.79 -0.59
CA LYS A 285 -12.36 6.74 -1.08
C LYS A 285 -11.02 6.54 -0.36
N LYS A 286 -10.69 5.30 -0.05
CA LYS A 286 -9.48 4.87 0.64
C LYS A 286 -8.57 4.16 -0.37
N PRO A 287 -7.28 4.48 -0.46
CA PRO A 287 -6.40 3.75 -1.36
C PRO A 287 -6.25 2.29 -0.93
N VAL A 288 -6.16 1.40 -1.92
CA VAL A 288 -5.92 -0.03 -1.71
C VAL A 288 -4.71 -0.49 -2.49
N ILE A 289 -3.83 -1.21 -1.81
CA ILE A 289 -2.61 -1.80 -2.37
C ILE A 289 -2.80 -3.32 -2.46
N ILE A 290 -2.60 -3.90 -3.64
CA ILE A 290 -2.49 -5.36 -3.78
C ILE A 290 -1.01 -5.73 -3.70
N ALA A 291 -0.68 -6.60 -2.76
CA ALA A 291 0.69 -6.90 -2.38
C ALA A 291 1.00 -8.40 -2.46
N THR A 292 2.29 -8.69 -2.60
CA THR A 292 2.93 -10.02 -2.62
C THR A 292 2.65 -10.87 -3.85
N GLN A 293 3.65 -11.63 -4.27
CA GLN A 293 3.58 -12.61 -5.37
C GLN A 293 3.09 -12.04 -6.71
N MET A 294 3.42 -10.78 -7.04
CA MET A 294 2.99 -10.15 -8.29
C MET A 294 3.86 -10.57 -9.49
N LEU A 295 5.19 -10.49 -9.33
CA LEU A 295 6.19 -10.89 -10.34
C LEU A 295 7.30 -11.72 -9.69
N HIS A 296 6.92 -12.66 -8.80
CA HIS A 296 7.86 -13.43 -7.98
C HIS A 296 8.94 -14.14 -8.79
N THR A 297 8.57 -14.66 -9.96
CA THR A 297 9.53 -15.29 -10.89
C THR A 297 10.65 -14.33 -11.32
N MET A 298 10.38 -13.01 -11.37
CA MET A 298 11.38 -12.01 -11.75
C MET A 298 12.40 -11.69 -10.65
N ILE A 299 12.32 -12.32 -9.49
CA ILE A 299 13.43 -12.33 -8.54
C ILE A 299 14.67 -12.95 -9.17
N GLU A 300 14.52 -14.05 -9.93
CA GLU A 300 15.60 -14.83 -10.51
C GLU A 300 15.61 -14.83 -12.06
N HIS A 301 14.48 -14.56 -12.68
CA HIS A 301 14.32 -14.63 -14.13
C HIS A 301 13.97 -13.28 -14.75
N PRO A 302 14.48 -12.96 -15.98
CA PRO A 302 14.27 -11.68 -16.63
C PRO A 302 12.86 -11.48 -17.20
N ARG A 303 12.00 -12.51 -17.17
CA ARG A 303 10.63 -12.47 -17.70
C ARG A 303 9.67 -13.15 -16.73
N PRO A 304 8.49 -12.58 -16.54
CA PRO A 304 7.46 -13.18 -15.71
C PRO A 304 6.76 -14.32 -16.44
N THR A 305 5.99 -15.10 -15.67
CA THR A 305 5.05 -16.08 -16.20
C THR A 305 3.79 -15.40 -16.75
N ARG A 306 3.02 -16.11 -17.58
CA ARG A 306 1.70 -15.63 -18.04
C ARG A 306 0.70 -15.50 -16.89
N ALA A 307 0.82 -16.34 -15.86
CA ALA A 307 -0.04 -16.28 -14.67
C ALA A 307 0.18 -14.98 -13.89
N GLU A 308 1.43 -14.54 -13.70
CA GLU A 308 1.79 -13.29 -13.04
C GLU A 308 1.29 -12.08 -13.83
N ILE A 309 1.43 -12.06 -15.16
CA ILE A 309 0.85 -11.01 -16.02
C ILE A 309 -0.67 -10.94 -15.85
N SER A 310 -1.35 -12.10 -15.85
CA SER A 310 -2.79 -12.17 -15.67
C SER A 310 -3.22 -11.72 -14.27
N ASP A 311 -2.42 -11.97 -13.25
CA ASP A 311 -2.70 -11.54 -11.87
C ASP A 311 -2.61 -10.01 -11.73
N ILE A 312 -1.58 -9.38 -12.31
CA ILE A 312 -1.48 -7.91 -12.38
C ILE A 312 -2.69 -7.33 -13.15
N ALA A 313 -3.02 -7.87 -14.32
CA ALA A 313 -4.15 -7.42 -15.09
C ALA A 313 -5.47 -7.53 -14.30
N ASN A 314 -5.68 -8.61 -13.55
CA ASN A 314 -6.85 -8.77 -12.69
C ASN A 314 -6.90 -7.74 -11.57
N ALA A 315 -5.78 -7.38 -10.94
CA ALA A 315 -5.71 -6.31 -9.95
C ALA A 315 -6.11 -4.96 -10.56
N VAL A 316 -5.63 -4.68 -11.79
CA VAL A 316 -5.98 -3.47 -12.55
C VAL A 316 -7.48 -3.47 -12.91
N TYR A 317 -8.04 -4.58 -13.40
CA TYR A 317 -9.48 -4.69 -13.74
C TYR A 317 -10.40 -4.48 -12.53
N MET A 318 -9.94 -4.82 -11.34
CA MET A 318 -10.68 -4.50 -10.10
C MET A 318 -10.65 -3.00 -9.77
N GLY A 319 -9.79 -2.21 -10.44
CA GLY A 319 -9.60 -0.79 -10.18
C GLY A 319 -8.82 -0.53 -8.89
N THR A 320 -7.83 -1.36 -8.56
CA THR A 320 -6.95 -1.11 -7.40
C THR A 320 -6.21 0.22 -7.53
N ASP A 321 -5.87 0.87 -6.42
CA ASP A 321 -5.09 2.11 -6.44
C ASP A 321 -3.61 1.85 -6.69
N ALA A 322 -3.06 0.80 -6.10
CA ALA A 322 -1.65 0.46 -6.24
C ALA A 322 -1.40 -1.06 -6.23
N ILE A 323 -0.29 -1.44 -6.83
CA ILE A 323 0.26 -2.80 -6.85
C ILE A 323 1.69 -2.75 -6.33
N MET A 324 2.15 -3.80 -5.64
CA MET A 324 3.42 -3.78 -4.92
C MET A 324 4.36 -4.89 -5.34
N LEU A 325 5.63 -4.52 -5.52
CA LEU A 325 6.78 -5.42 -5.64
C LEU A 325 7.49 -5.55 -4.30
N SER A 326 7.84 -6.77 -3.93
CA SER A 326 8.51 -7.11 -2.67
C SER A 326 9.97 -7.52 -2.92
N GLY A 327 10.25 -8.82 -3.00
CA GLY A 327 11.57 -9.38 -3.26
C GLY A 327 12.14 -8.95 -4.61
N GLU A 328 11.27 -8.77 -5.61
CA GLU A 328 11.60 -8.41 -6.99
C GLU A 328 12.47 -7.14 -7.06
N THR A 329 12.18 -6.15 -6.21
CA THR A 329 12.94 -4.88 -6.15
C THR A 329 13.89 -4.79 -4.96
N ALA A 330 13.65 -5.56 -3.87
CA ALA A 330 14.48 -5.50 -2.67
C ALA A 330 15.83 -6.22 -2.84
N TYR A 331 15.83 -7.38 -3.50
CA TYR A 331 17.03 -8.22 -3.70
C TYR A 331 17.05 -8.99 -5.03
N GLY A 332 16.00 -8.89 -5.84
CA GLY A 332 15.89 -9.57 -7.12
C GLY A 332 16.98 -9.17 -8.11
N ALA A 333 17.23 -10.01 -9.11
CA ALA A 333 18.22 -9.78 -10.15
C ALA A 333 17.75 -8.74 -11.19
N TYR A 334 16.44 -8.55 -11.36
CA TYR A 334 15.82 -7.76 -12.45
C TYR A 334 14.84 -6.69 -11.93
N PRO A 335 15.24 -5.79 -11.00
CA PRO A 335 14.31 -4.85 -10.34
C PRO A 335 13.76 -3.78 -11.29
N GLU A 336 14.57 -3.24 -12.21
CA GLU A 336 14.13 -2.21 -13.17
C GLU A 336 13.15 -2.80 -14.18
N GLU A 337 13.44 -3.99 -14.67
CA GLU A 337 12.59 -4.76 -15.58
C GLU A 337 11.24 -5.13 -14.89
N ALA A 338 11.27 -5.51 -13.62
CA ALA A 338 10.06 -5.83 -12.87
C ALA A 338 9.13 -4.62 -12.73
N VAL A 339 9.66 -3.42 -12.41
CA VAL A 339 8.87 -2.19 -12.37
C VAL A 339 8.35 -1.83 -13.77
N THR A 340 9.19 -1.99 -14.81
CA THR A 340 8.82 -1.72 -16.19
C THR A 340 7.68 -2.63 -16.66
N VAL A 341 7.81 -3.94 -16.46
CA VAL A 341 6.75 -4.92 -16.81
C VAL A 341 5.47 -4.61 -16.08
N MET A 342 5.53 -4.33 -14.76
CA MET A 342 4.36 -3.98 -13.97
C MET A 342 3.66 -2.73 -14.50
N ARG A 343 4.42 -1.70 -14.91
CA ARG A 343 3.89 -0.49 -15.54
C ARG A 343 3.22 -0.81 -16.87
N GLU A 344 3.90 -1.52 -17.76
CA GLU A 344 3.40 -1.83 -19.09
C GLU A 344 2.10 -2.66 -19.05
N VAL A 345 2.03 -3.64 -18.13
CA VAL A 345 0.80 -4.42 -17.94
C VAL A 345 -0.33 -3.54 -17.39
N ALA A 346 -0.03 -2.62 -16.47
CA ALA A 346 -1.03 -1.70 -15.94
C ALA A 346 -1.56 -0.77 -17.04
N GLU A 347 -0.68 -0.09 -17.79
CA GLU A 347 -1.03 0.83 -18.88
C GLU A 347 -1.89 0.15 -19.95
N GLU A 348 -1.54 -1.07 -20.37
CA GLU A 348 -2.28 -1.82 -21.39
C GLU A 348 -3.71 -2.18 -20.95
N ASN A 349 -3.89 -2.43 -19.65
CA ASN A 349 -5.16 -2.96 -19.14
C ASN A 349 -6.08 -1.89 -18.50
N GLU A 350 -5.57 -0.72 -18.16
CA GLU A 350 -6.35 0.35 -17.51
C GLU A 350 -7.50 0.90 -18.38
N GLY A 351 -7.33 0.94 -19.70
CA GLY A 351 -8.36 1.40 -20.64
C GLY A 351 -9.60 0.48 -20.71
N THR A 352 -9.53 -0.71 -20.14
CA THR A 352 -10.66 -1.67 -20.12
C THR A 352 -11.54 -1.50 -18.88
N VAL A 353 -11.11 -0.74 -17.87
CA VAL A 353 -11.90 -0.46 -16.67
C VAL A 353 -12.82 0.73 -16.93
N PRO A 354 -14.14 0.52 -17.03
CA PRO A 354 -15.03 1.64 -17.34
C PRO A 354 -15.09 2.62 -16.16
N PRO A 355 -15.06 3.94 -16.45
CA PRO A 355 -15.33 4.96 -15.44
C PRO A 355 -16.70 4.77 -14.81
N ASP A 356 -16.79 4.94 -13.50
CA ASP A 356 -18.03 4.72 -12.77
C ASP A 356 -18.49 5.97 -12.01
N ALA A 357 -18.94 6.97 -12.77
CA ALA A 357 -19.55 8.18 -12.21
C ALA A 357 -20.87 7.91 -11.46
N GLY A 358 -21.47 6.75 -11.69
CA GLY A 358 -22.69 6.30 -10.98
C GLY A 358 -22.40 5.65 -9.63
N ARG A 359 -21.15 5.33 -9.32
CA ARG A 359 -20.75 4.63 -8.09
C ARG A 359 -21.29 5.28 -6.84
N SER A 360 -21.89 4.46 -5.98
CA SER A 360 -22.31 4.90 -4.66
C SER A 360 -21.09 4.99 -3.74
N LEU A 361 -20.78 6.19 -3.26
CA LEU A 361 -19.73 6.41 -2.25
C LEU A 361 -20.34 6.38 -0.86
N VAL A 362 -19.64 5.78 0.06
CA VAL A 362 -19.97 5.76 1.50
C VAL A 362 -19.01 6.68 2.27
N ARG A 363 -19.30 6.96 3.54
CA ARG A 363 -18.47 7.81 4.41
C ARG A 363 -18.22 9.20 3.80
N ILE A 364 -19.26 9.78 3.20
CA ILE A 364 -19.19 11.13 2.62
C ILE A 364 -19.12 12.15 3.78
N ASN A 365 -18.03 12.87 3.85
CA ASN A 365 -17.80 13.93 4.85
C ASN A 365 -17.93 15.34 4.26
N ASN A 366 -18.19 15.48 2.97
CA ASN A 366 -18.51 16.72 2.29
C ASN A 366 -19.32 16.44 1.02
N GLU A 367 -20.62 16.62 1.10
CA GLU A 367 -21.56 16.32 0.02
C GLU A 367 -21.35 17.18 -1.22
N ILE A 368 -21.05 18.47 -1.02
CA ILE A 368 -20.77 19.40 -2.13
C ILE A 368 -19.55 18.93 -2.92
N THR A 369 -18.45 18.62 -2.24
CA THR A 369 -17.25 18.11 -2.89
C THR A 369 -17.52 16.79 -3.61
N ALA A 370 -18.28 15.88 -3.02
CA ALA A 370 -18.65 14.61 -3.65
C ALA A 370 -19.49 14.81 -4.91
N ALA A 371 -20.48 15.71 -4.86
CA ALA A 371 -21.34 16.04 -5.98
C ALA A 371 -20.55 16.69 -7.14
N LEU A 372 -19.67 17.65 -6.83
CA LEU A 372 -18.82 18.30 -7.83
C LEU A 372 -17.82 17.34 -8.47
N ALA A 373 -17.18 16.48 -7.68
CA ALA A 373 -16.26 15.46 -8.20
C ALA A 373 -17.00 14.47 -9.13
N ARG A 374 -18.20 14.02 -8.76
CA ARG A 374 -19.03 13.19 -9.62
C ARG A 374 -19.39 13.91 -10.91
N SER A 375 -19.80 15.17 -10.82
CA SER A 375 -20.15 15.99 -11.98
C SER A 375 -18.96 16.19 -12.91
N ALA A 376 -17.76 16.40 -12.38
CA ALA A 376 -16.52 16.52 -13.15
C ALA A 376 -16.25 15.26 -13.98
N VAL A 377 -16.28 14.08 -13.35
CA VAL A 377 -16.08 12.81 -14.06
C VAL A 377 -17.19 12.55 -15.07
N LYS A 378 -18.45 12.85 -14.74
CA LYS A 378 -19.57 12.74 -15.68
C LYS A 378 -19.42 13.68 -16.89
N THR A 379 -18.99 14.92 -16.67
CA THR A 379 -18.69 15.88 -17.73
C THR A 379 -17.56 15.38 -18.63
N ALA A 380 -16.51 14.80 -18.03
CA ALA A 380 -15.39 14.22 -18.76
C ALA A 380 -15.79 13.03 -19.67
N LEU A 381 -16.87 12.32 -19.34
CA LEU A 381 -17.42 11.26 -20.18
C LEU A 381 -18.29 11.77 -21.35
N MET A 382 -18.84 12.98 -21.22
CA MET A 382 -19.79 13.54 -22.18
C MET A 382 -19.16 14.50 -23.19
N LEU A 383 -18.02 15.10 -22.84
CA LEU A 383 -17.33 16.11 -23.62
C LEU A 383 -15.90 15.64 -23.97
N PRO A 384 -15.26 16.21 -25.02
CA PRO A 384 -13.91 15.83 -25.43
C PRO A 384 -12.82 16.42 -24.49
N ILE A 385 -12.95 16.12 -23.21
CA ILE A 385 -12.03 16.54 -22.15
C ILE A 385 -10.75 15.74 -22.22
N LYS A 386 -9.59 16.37 -21.93
CA LYS A 386 -8.28 15.73 -21.90
C LYS A 386 -7.73 15.51 -20.50
N ALA A 387 -8.15 16.30 -19.53
CA ALA A 387 -7.73 16.17 -18.15
C ALA A 387 -8.75 16.79 -17.18
N ILE A 388 -8.68 16.34 -15.92
CA ILE A 388 -9.32 16.99 -14.79
C ILE A 388 -8.23 17.66 -13.96
N VAL A 389 -8.41 18.91 -13.63
CA VAL A 389 -7.51 19.66 -12.74
C VAL A 389 -8.22 19.91 -11.43
N VAL A 390 -7.53 19.73 -10.32
CA VAL A 390 -8.09 19.97 -8.99
C VAL A 390 -7.10 20.69 -8.09
N ASP A 391 -7.57 21.69 -7.35
CA ASP A 391 -6.83 22.25 -6.23
C ASP A 391 -7.15 21.51 -4.92
N THR A 392 -6.16 21.32 -4.05
CA THR A 392 -6.40 20.62 -2.81
C THR A 392 -5.44 20.99 -1.68
N LEU A 393 -6.02 21.26 -0.48
CA LEU A 393 -5.27 21.45 0.77
C LEU A 393 -5.04 20.14 1.54
N SER A 394 -5.94 19.18 1.40
CA SER A 394 -5.97 17.94 2.19
C SER A 394 -6.05 16.66 1.35
N GLY A 395 -5.94 16.76 0.02
CA GLY A 395 -6.13 15.62 -0.88
C GLY A 395 -7.57 15.14 -1.04
N ARG A 396 -8.54 15.72 -0.29
CA ARG A 396 -9.92 15.22 -0.25
C ARG A 396 -10.59 15.20 -1.62
N THR A 397 -10.59 16.31 -2.34
CA THR A 397 -11.24 16.41 -3.65
C THR A 397 -10.61 15.46 -4.66
N ALA A 398 -9.28 15.34 -4.67
CA ALA A 398 -8.56 14.40 -5.51
C ALA A 398 -8.94 12.94 -5.22
N ARG A 399 -9.11 12.55 -3.94
CA ARG A 399 -9.57 11.20 -3.57
C ARG A 399 -11.02 10.93 -3.97
N TYR A 400 -11.90 11.93 -3.95
CA TYR A 400 -13.25 11.78 -4.51
C TYR A 400 -13.20 11.52 -6.02
N LEU A 401 -12.40 12.29 -6.77
CA LEU A 401 -12.20 12.10 -8.21
C LEU A 401 -11.63 10.71 -8.50
N SER A 402 -10.59 10.31 -7.77
CA SER A 402 -9.97 8.98 -7.87
C SER A 402 -10.99 7.86 -7.68
N ALA A 403 -11.90 7.98 -6.70
CA ALA A 403 -12.89 6.95 -6.40
C ALA A 403 -13.88 6.67 -7.55
N PHE A 404 -14.12 7.63 -8.42
CA PHE A 404 -14.94 7.43 -9.62
C PHE A 404 -14.19 6.79 -10.79
N ARG A 405 -12.89 6.52 -10.65
CA ARG A 405 -12.06 5.80 -11.65
C ARG A 405 -12.17 6.40 -13.06
N SER A 406 -11.97 7.74 -13.17
CA SER A 406 -11.94 8.42 -14.47
C SER A 406 -10.86 7.82 -15.40
N ASP A 407 -11.14 7.77 -16.70
CA ASP A 407 -10.15 7.43 -17.72
C ASP A 407 -9.13 8.54 -17.95
N LEU A 408 -9.48 9.76 -17.54
CA LEU A 408 -8.62 10.92 -17.72
C LEU A 408 -7.70 11.13 -16.52
N PRO A 409 -6.49 11.69 -16.74
CA PRO A 409 -5.59 12.05 -15.67
C PRO A 409 -6.22 13.16 -14.80
N VAL A 410 -6.01 13.02 -13.47
CA VAL A 410 -6.39 14.03 -12.48
C VAL A 410 -5.12 14.73 -12.00
N TYR A 411 -4.85 15.93 -12.50
CA TYR A 411 -3.74 16.75 -12.04
C TYR A 411 -4.13 17.44 -10.72
N ALA A 412 -3.51 17.02 -9.62
CA ALA A 412 -3.82 17.55 -8.30
C ALA A 412 -2.79 18.58 -7.86
N ARG A 413 -3.20 19.83 -7.84
CA ARG A 413 -2.43 20.96 -7.34
C ARG A 413 -2.46 20.96 -5.82
N CYS A 414 -1.35 20.61 -5.19
CA CYS A 414 -1.22 20.46 -3.74
C CYS A 414 -0.47 21.64 -3.14
N TYR A 415 -1.00 22.23 -2.08
CA TYR A 415 -0.39 23.34 -1.36
C TYR A 415 0.43 22.90 -0.14
N ASN A 416 0.68 21.59 -0.05
CA ASN A 416 1.49 20.98 0.97
C ASN A 416 2.18 19.75 0.38
N GLU A 417 3.50 19.66 0.51
CA GLU A 417 4.30 18.55 -0.01
C GLU A 417 3.89 17.18 0.56
N ARG A 418 3.50 17.13 1.84
CA ARG A 418 3.00 15.90 2.45
C ARG A 418 1.72 15.43 1.76
N VAL A 419 0.77 16.33 1.51
CA VAL A 419 -0.48 15.98 0.80
C VAL A 419 -0.19 15.50 -0.61
N MET A 420 0.80 16.10 -1.29
CA MET A 420 1.27 15.62 -2.58
C MET A 420 1.75 14.15 -2.48
N ARG A 421 2.61 13.84 -1.51
CA ARG A 421 3.08 12.47 -1.31
C ARG A 421 1.97 11.50 -0.84
N GLU A 422 1.03 11.95 -0.02
CA GLU A 422 -0.13 11.15 0.37
C GLU A 422 -0.99 10.72 -0.85
N LEU A 423 -1.09 11.56 -1.86
CA LEU A 423 -1.82 11.27 -3.10
C LEU A 423 -1.05 10.34 -4.06
N ALA A 424 0.22 10.04 -3.81
CA ALA A 424 1.01 9.09 -4.60
C ALA A 424 0.43 7.66 -4.60
N LEU A 425 -0.48 7.32 -3.68
CA LEU A 425 -1.24 6.06 -3.66
C LEU A 425 -2.64 6.16 -4.30
N SER A 426 -3.02 7.31 -4.89
CA SER A 426 -4.38 7.49 -5.42
C SER A 426 -4.44 7.18 -6.92
N PHE A 427 -5.34 6.29 -7.33
CA PHE A 427 -5.54 5.90 -8.73
C PHE A 427 -5.80 7.12 -9.62
N GLY A 428 -5.06 7.23 -10.73
CA GLY A 428 -5.24 8.26 -11.74
C GLY A 428 -4.91 9.69 -11.31
N VAL A 429 -4.40 9.88 -10.08
CA VAL A 429 -4.02 11.20 -9.57
C VAL A 429 -2.54 11.44 -9.81
N TYR A 430 -2.21 12.61 -10.37
CA TYR A 430 -0.85 13.11 -10.60
C TYR A 430 -0.65 14.36 -9.74
N PRO A 431 -0.19 14.19 -8.50
CA PRO A 431 -0.05 15.29 -7.57
C PRO A 431 1.24 16.07 -7.84
N TYR A 432 1.17 17.38 -7.70
CA TYR A 432 2.33 18.26 -7.71
C TYR A 432 2.18 19.39 -6.69
N TYR A 433 3.30 19.81 -6.14
CA TYR A 433 3.34 20.92 -5.18
C TYR A 433 3.41 22.26 -5.90
N THR A 434 2.68 23.23 -5.37
CA THR A 434 2.80 24.63 -5.75
C THR A 434 2.44 25.50 -4.55
N GLU A 435 2.87 26.75 -4.58
CA GLU A 435 2.41 27.74 -3.62
C GLU A 435 0.91 27.96 -3.76
N LYS A 436 0.27 28.28 -2.64
CA LYS A 436 -1.16 28.48 -2.60
C LYS A 436 -1.52 29.81 -3.25
N PRO A 437 -2.39 29.83 -4.28
CA PRO A 437 -2.83 31.05 -4.92
C PRO A 437 -3.70 31.89 -3.97
N MET A 438 -3.61 33.20 -4.10
CA MET A 438 -4.40 34.16 -3.33
C MET A 438 -5.81 34.36 -3.91
N SER A 439 -6.00 34.02 -5.19
CA SER A 439 -7.25 34.21 -5.90
C SER A 439 -7.52 33.08 -6.91
N ARG A 440 -8.77 33.03 -7.43
CA ARG A 440 -9.13 32.16 -8.54
C ARG A 440 -8.33 32.49 -9.81
N ASP A 441 -8.14 33.76 -10.09
CA ASP A 441 -7.44 34.21 -11.31
C ASP A 441 -5.98 33.77 -11.28
N GLU A 442 -5.30 33.94 -10.15
CA GLU A 442 -3.93 33.44 -9.98
C GLU A 442 -3.86 31.89 -10.13
N PHE A 443 -4.84 31.16 -9.57
CA PHE A 443 -4.94 29.73 -9.78
C PHE A 443 -5.11 29.35 -11.26
N MET A 444 -5.99 30.05 -11.98
CA MET A 444 -6.26 29.75 -13.38
C MET A 444 -5.06 30.11 -14.27
N ASN A 445 -4.40 31.25 -14.03
CA ASN A 445 -3.29 31.73 -14.84
C ASN A 445 -2.09 30.78 -14.92
N ASP A 446 -1.84 29.99 -13.89
CA ASP A 446 -0.72 29.03 -13.85
C ASP A 446 -1.02 27.71 -14.58
N LEU A 447 -2.30 27.40 -14.83
CA LEU A 447 -2.71 26.11 -15.39
C LEU A 447 -2.22 25.85 -16.81
N PRO A 448 -2.27 26.83 -17.78
CA PRO A 448 -1.89 26.59 -19.16
C PRO A 448 -0.46 26.08 -19.31
N GLU A 449 0.50 26.67 -18.61
CA GLU A 449 1.91 26.26 -18.70
C GLU A 449 2.08 24.80 -18.23
N MET A 450 1.53 24.46 -17.06
CA MET A 450 1.61 23.12 -16.49
C MET A 450 0.96 22.08 -17.41
N LEU A 451 -0.24 22.36 -17.94
CA LEU A 451 -0.97 21.45 -18.80
C LEU A 451 -0.27 21.23 -20.14
N MET A 452 0.27 22.30 -20.74
CA MET A 452 1.03 22.20 -22.00
C MET A 452 2.35 21.43 -21.81
N GLN A 453 3.04 21.59 -20.69
CA GLN A 453 4.21 20.78 -20.33
C GLN A 453 3.86 19.28 -20.20
N ASN A 454 2.61 18.97 -19.89
CA ASN A 454 2.07 17.60 -19.82
C ASN A 454 1.39 17.15 -21.14
N GLY A 455 1.69 17.81 -22.27
CA GLY A 455 1.28 17.39 -23.61
C GLY A 455 -0.18 17.74 -23.98
N ILE A 456 -0.90 18.49 -23.14
CA ILE A 456 -2.26 18.96 -23.45
C ILE A 456 -2.16 20.25 -24.25
N LYS A 457 -2.89 20.34 -25.35
CA LYS A 457 -2.77 21.45 -26.32
C LYS A 457 -3.67 22.61 -25.94
N ALA A 458 -3.35 23.81 -26.45
CA ALA A 458 -4.13 25.01 -26.19
C ALA A 458 -5.62 24.90 -26.59
N ASP A 459 -5.93 24.14 -27.64
CA ASP A 459 -7.31 23.89 -28.11
C ASP A 459 -8.03 22.79 -27.36
N ASP A 460 -7.35 22.05 -26.50
CA ASP A 460 -7.96 20.99 -25.71
C ASP A 460 -8.80 21.54 -24.56
N TYR A 461 -9.90 20.83 -24.26
CA TYR A 461 -10.75 21.12 -23.13
C TYR A 461 -10.28 20.39 -21.86
N VAL A 462 -10.36 21.09 -20.74
CA VAL A 462 -10.13 20.53 -19.40
C VAL A 462 -11.31 20.83 -18.48
N VAL A 463 -11.46 19.99 -17.45
CA VAL A 463 -12.39 20.26 -16.34
C VAL A 463 -11.58 20.70 -15.13
N VAL A 464 -11.89 21.88 -14.62
CA VAL A 464 -11.28 22.43 -13.40
C VAL A 464 -12.26 22.29 -12.24
N VAL A 465 -11.79 21.70 -11.13
CA VAL A 465 -12.56 21.56 -9.89
C VAL A 465 -11.82 22.32 -8.79
N GLY A 466 -12.35 23.43 -8.36
CA GLY A 466 -11.68 24.31 -7.42
C GLY A 466 -12.57 24.81 -6.28
N GLY A 467 -11.97 25.58 -5.37
CA GLY A 467 -12.72 26.24 -4.30
C GLY A 467 -11.99 26.40 -2.98
N SER A 468 -10.77 25.90 -2.87
CA SER A 468 -10.03 25.91 -1.60
C SER A 468 -9.31 27.25 -1.31
N PHE A 469 -9.24 28.18 -2.22
CA PHE A 469 -8.44 29.44 -2.17
C PHE A 469 -8.31 30.10 -0.78
N GLY A 470 -8.04 29.30 0.26
CA GLY A 470 -7.77 29.78 1.60
C GLY A 470 -8.76 29.36 2.68
N HIS A 471 -9.93 28.88 2.34
CA HIS A 471 -10.98 28.66 3.36
C HIS A 471 -11.19 27.21 3.80
N GLY A 472 -10.44 26.24 3.25
CA GLY A 472 -10.47 24.83 3.68
C GLY A 472 -11.80 24.08 3.54
N LYS A 473 -12.79 24.69 2.86
CA LYS A 473 -14.16 24.16 2.76
C LYS A 473 -14.35 23.08 1.70
N GLY A 474 -13.31 22.74 0.93
CA GLY A 474 -13.38 21.80 -0.19
C GLY A 474 -13.75 22.47 -1.52
N ALA A 475 -14.12 21.67 -2.53
CA ALA A 475 -14.53 22.19 -3.83
C ALA A 475 -15.84 22.96 -3.73
N SER A 476 -15.93 24.06 -4.46
CA SER A 476 -17.12 24.93 -4.53
C SER A 476 -17.57 25.22 -5.96
N PHE A 477 -16.75 24.93 -6.98
CA PHE A 477 -17.11 25.12 -8.38
C PHE A 477 -16.50 24.04 -9.28
N ILE A 478 -17.07 23.90 -10.45
CA ILE A 478 -16.56 23.16 -11.61
C ILE A 478 -16.61 24.07 -12.82
N GLU A 479 -15.57 24.04 -13.63
CA GLU A 479 -15.48 24.83 -14.86
C GLU A 479 -14.93 23.97 -16.00
N VAL A 480 -15.51 24.14 -17.19
CA VAL A 480 -15.00 23.56 -18.43
C VAL A 480 -14.47 24.67 -19.29
N CYS A 481 -13.20 24.60 -19.65
CA CYS A 481 -12.54 25.63 -20.44
C CYS A 481 -11.52 25.03 -21.41
N LYS A 482 -11.22 25.76 -22.47
CA LYS A 482 -10.04 25.51 -23.31
C LYS A 482 -8.81 26.10 -22.65
N ILE A 483 -7.69 25.42 -22.76
CA ILE A 483 -6.44 25.87 -22.13
C ILE A 483 -6.02 27.25 -22.65
N GLY A 484 -6.10 27.47 -23.95
CA GLY A 484 -5.74 28.74 -24.57
C GLY A 484 -6.68 29.92 -24.25
N GLU A 485 -7.85 29.66 -23.66
CA GLU A 485 -8.82 30.70 -23.28
C GLU A 485 -8.73 31.06 -21.78
N ILE A 486 -7.92 30.33 -21.00
CA ILE A 486 -7.64 30.64 -19.60
C ILE A 486 -6.77 31.90 -19.53
N ARG A 487 -7.31 32.99 -18.97
CA ARG A 487 -6.67 34.27 -18.78
C ARG A 487 -6.78 34.72 -17.33
#